data_db4c62a662bf7f9adb10d825f9604e2a
#
_entry.id   db4c62a662bf7f9adb10d825f9604e2a
#
_cell.length_a   1.000
_cell.length_b   1.000
_cell.length_c   1.000
_cell.angle_alpha   90.00
_cell.angle_beta   90.00
_cell.angle_gamma   90.00
#
_symmetry.space_group_name_H-M   'P 1'
#
loop_
_entity.id
_entity.type
_entity.pdbx_description
1 polymer ?
#
loop_
_entity_poly.entity_id
_entity_poly.type
_entity_poly.pdbx_seq_one_letter_code
_entity_poly.pdbx_strand_id
1 'polypeptide(L)'
;MPVTLAQAKLNATDDIDVQIIDEYEKSNDVLNRLTFDDVVSGAGNGATLTYGYTRQITQRAAAFRAINAEYTPTEATKARYTVDLKPLGGSFQIDRVLDRVAAQAETAFQMREVIKASSAKFNDAFFNGDTAVDANGFDGLSKLLTGTTTEYLPLNNGVAVGYLDWTAVNTQALAFAQIAHIDAWLALLDGRPDAIYLPRKAKALFKTVASFAGQYSVAVDTIGNTVDTYNGIPLIDPGTISGAATDVLALATRDTDAGGAGGNITNLADLYAVRFGLDGVHGVSMSNSPLVDSWLPDFSTAGAVKTGEVEMGPLAVVVKRTKSAAVLRNIKVG
;
A
#
# COMPACT_ATOMS: atom_id res chain seq x y z
N MET A 1 -5.10 -66.64 -8.83
CA MET A 1 -5.67 -65.42 -9.42
C MET A 1 -4.62 -64.33 -9.36
N PRO A 2 -4.42 -63.59 -10.40
CA PRO A 2 -3.48 -62.43 -10.34
C PRO A 2 -3.97 -61.36 -9.35
N VAL A 3 -3.03 -60.70 -8.66
CA VAL A 3 -3.32 -59.64 -7.71
C VAL A 3 -4.03 -58.48 -8.46
N THR A 4 -5.16 -58.03 -7.93
CA THR A 4 -5.91 -56.94 -8.55
C THR A 4 -5.26 -55.58 -8.28
N LEU A 5 -5.46 -54.62 -9.17
CA LEU A 5 -4.94 -53.23 -9.04
C LEU A 5 -5.37 -52.59 -7.70
N ALA A 6 -6.58 -52.94 -7.22
CA ALA A 6 -7.09 -52.48 -5.93
C ALA A 6 -6.29 -53.03 -4.74
N GLN A 7 -5.77 -54.27 -4.82
CA GLN A 7 -4.91 -54.85 -3.79
C GLN A 7 -3.47 -54.34 -3.87
N ALA A 8 -2.98 -53.99 -5.07
CA ALA A 8 -1.68 -53.39 -5.25
C ALA A 8 -1.64 -51.91 -4.71
N LYS A 9 -2.75 -51.20 -4.83
CA LYS A 9 -2.88 -49.81 -4.28
C LYS A 9 -2.85 -49.74 -2.74
N LEU A 10 -3.18 -50.82 -2.03
CA LEU A 10 -3.10 -50.87 -0.56
C LEU A 10 -1.66 -50.82 -0.03
N ASN A 11 -0.67 -51.10 -0.84
CA ASN A 11 0.75 -51.05 -0.49
C ASN A 11 1.51 -49.95 -1.25
N ALA A 12 0.81 -49.19 -2.08
CA ALA A 12 1.40 -48.03 -2.75
C ALA A 12 1.24 -46.78 -1.86
N THR A 13 2.32 -46.07 -1.57
CA THR A 13 2.28 -44.70 -1.13
C THR A 13 1.72 -43.88 -2.30
N ASP A 14 0.65 -43.11 -2.07
CA ASP A 14 0.19 -42.14 -3.06
C ASP A 14 1.35 -41.24 -3.42
N ASP A 15 1.56 -40.99 -4.72
CA ASP A 15 2.47 -39.96 -5.19
C ASP A 15 1.88 -38.60 -4.79
N ILE A 16 2.20 -38.13 -3.58
CA ILE A 16 1.81 -36.85 -3.09
C ILE A 16 2.81 -35.85 -3.65
N ASP A 17 2.31 -34.86 -4.39
CA ASP A 17 3.12 -33.68 -4.73
C ASP A 17 3.51 -32.98 -3.43
N VAL A 18 4.81 -33.00 -3.13
CA VAL A 18 5.37 -32.42 -1.91
C VAL A 18 5.36 -30.90 -1.99
N GLN A 19 5.05 -30.34 -3.16
CA GLN A 19 5.00 -28.91 -3.35
C GLN A 19 3.67 -28.34 -2.85
N ILE A 20 3.73 -27.53 -1.78
CA ILE A 20 2.58 -26.80 -1.27
C ILE A 20 2.28 -25.66 -2.21
N ILE A 21 1.09 -25.68 -2.84
CA ILE A 21 0.60 -24.62 -3.70
C ILE A 21 0.02 -23.51 -2.80
N ASP A 22 0.57 -22.32 -2.88
CA ASP A 22 0.08 -21.17 -2.15
C ASP A 22 -1.01 -20.44 -2.97
N GLU A 23 -2.27 -20.58 -2.55
CA GLU A 23 -3.40 -19.89 -3.19
C GLU A 23 -3.50 -18.40 -2.77
N TYR A 24 -2.77 -18.02 -1.74
CA TYR A 24 -2.81 -16.64 -1.17
C TYR A 24 -1.64 -15.77 -1.62
N GLU A 25 -0.70 -16.33 -2.39
CA GLU A 25 0.48 -15.58 -2.83
C GLU A 25 0.09 -14.47 -3.80
N LYS A 26 0.17 -13.23 -3.33
CA LYS A 26 0.10 -12.03 -4.19
C LYS A 26 1.34 -11.19 -3.95
N SER A 27 1.94 -10.72 -5.04
CA SER A 27 3.15 -9.90 -4.95
C SER A 27 2.89 -8.59 -4.21
N ASN A 28 3.74 -8.27 -3.25
CA ASN A 28 3.75 -6.98 -2.58
C ASN A 28 4.67 -6.02 -3.32
N ASP A 29 4.10 -5.19 -4.19
CA ASP A 29 4.85 -4.21 -4.97
C ASP A 29 5.30 -3.01 -4.12
N VAL A 30 4.58 -2.66 -3.07
CA VAL A 30 4.87 -1.49 -2.22
C VAL A 30 6.23 -1.62 -1.55
N LEU A 31 6.50 -2.75 -0.88
CA LEU A 31 7.79 -2.98 -0.20
C LEU A 31 8.97 -2.98 -1.16
N ASN A 32 8.76 -3.44 -2.41
CA ASN A 32 9.82 -3.47 -3.43
C ASN A 32 10.20 -2.06 -3.91
N ARG A 33 9.29 -1.09 -3.80
CA ARG A 33 9.51 0.30 -4.24
C ARG A 33 9.85 1.24 -3.10
N LEU A 34 9.48 0.88 -1.87
CA LEU A 34 9.65 1.73 -0.71
C LEU A 34 11.12 1.72 -0.26
N THR A 35 11.71 2.91 -0.19
CA THR A 35 13.03 3.09 0.42
C THR A 35 12.86 3.34 1.90
N PHE A 36 13.60 2.61 2.74
CA PHE A 36 13.63 2.84 4.17
C PHE A 36 14.77 3.78 4.55
N ASP A 37 14.46 4.78 5.38
CA ASP A 37 15.39 5.73 5.97
C ASP A 37 15.72 5.26 7.40
N ASP A 38 16.97 4.88 7.62
CA ASP A 38 17.48 4.27 8.84
C ASP A 38 18.02 5.37 9.80
N VAL A 39 17.14 6.21 10.30
CA VAL A 39 17.52 7.45 11.02
C VAL A 39 17.22 7.40 12.50
N VAL A 40 16.25 6.57 12.95
CA VAL A 40 15.87 6.53 14.36
C VAL A 40 16.86 5.71 15.15
N SER A 41 17.72 6.37 15.95
CA SER A 41 18.74 5.70 16.74
C SER A 41 18.14 4.84 17.84
N GLY A 42 18.42 3.53 17.80
CA GLY A 42 18.02 2.56 18.83
C GLY A 42 18.97 2.43 20.02
N ALA A 43 20.16 2.99 19.92
CA ALA A 43 21.22 2.74 20.92
C ALA A 43 21.23 3.78 22.02
N GLY A 44 20.49 3.54 23.12
CA GLY A 44 20.81 4.04 24.46
C GLY A 44 20.90 5.55 24.73
N ASN A 45 20.76 6.39 23.73
CA ASN A 45 20.94 7.85 23.84
C ASN A 45 19.63 8.60 24.16
N GLY A 46 18.66 7.98 24.82
CA GLY A 46 17.37 8.60 25.11
C GLY A 46 16.50 8.81 23.87
N ALA A 47 16.75 8.06 22.80
CA ALA A 47 15.96 8.12 21.59
C ALA A 47 14.55 7.60 21.86
N THR A 48 13.57 8.35 21.41
CA THR A 48 12.18 7.90 21.34
C THR A 48 11.98 7.16 20.02
N LEU A 49 11.09 6.16 19.97
CA LEU A 49 10.69 5.50 18.72
C LEU A 49 9.85 6.44 17.83
N THR A 50 10.25 7.71 17.77
CA THR A 50 9.52 8.77 17.08
C THR A 50 10.44 9.43 16.06
N TYR A 51 10.01 9.39 14.81
CA TYR A 51 10.67 10.14 13.74
C TYR A 51 10.07 11.54 13.63
N GLY A 52 10.92 12.56 13.63
CA GLY A 52 10.50 13.96 13.51
C GLY A 52 11.07 14.61 12.25
N TYR A 53 10.20 15.27 11.49
CA TYR A 53 10.63 16.07 10.33
C TYR A 53 9.94 17.44 10.33
N THR A 54 10.56 18.40 9.62
CA THR A 54 10.04 19.77 9.53
C THR A 54 9.60 20.05 8.10
N ARG A 55 8.38 20.56 7.96
CA ARG A 55 7.81 20.99 6.68
C ARG A 55 7.66 22.49 6.65
N GLN A 56 8.03 23.12 5.55
CA GLN A 56 7.71 24.51 5.29
C GLN A 56 6.23 24.62 4.90
N ILE A 57 5.50 25.49 5.60
CA ILE A 57 4.06 25.70 5.37
C ILE A 57 3.81 26.88 4.43
N THR A 58 4.52 27.97 4.65
CA THR A 58 4.40 29.16 3.80
C THR A 58 5.74 29.53 3.19
N GLN A 59 5.72 30.04 1.98
CA GLN A 59 6.89 30.54 1.27
C GLN A 59 6.94 32.05 1.38
N ARG A 60 8.14 32.63 1.40
CA ARG A 60 8.31 34.08 1.28
C ARG A 60 7.87 34.56 -0.10
N ALA A 61 7.16 35.69 -0.13
CA ALA A 61 6.88 36.39 -1.36
C ALA A 61 8.04 37.33 -1.73
N ALA A 62 8.27 37.48 -3.03
CA ALA A 62 9.13 38.52 -3.58
C ALA A 62 8.26 39.47 -4.39
N ALA A 63 8.58 40.77 -4.34
CA ALA A 63 7.85 41.81 -5.05
C ALA A 63 8.82 42.85 -5.66
N PHE A 64 8.40 43.52 -6.70
CA PHE A 64 9.10 44.69 -7.19
C PHE A 64 8.75 45.89 -6.30
N ARG A 65 9.73 46.76 -6.02
CA ARG A 65 9.52 48.01 -5.32
C ARG A 65 9.69 49.21 -6.25
N ALA A 66 9.03 50.27 -5.96
CA ALA A 66 9.31 51.54 -6.62
C ALA A 66 10.67 52.12 -6.15
N ILE A 67 11.28 53.01 -6.95
CA ILE A 67 12.47 53.77 -6.56
C ILE A 67 12.10 54.60 -5.32
N ASN A 68 12.96 54.57 -4.30
CA ASN A 68 12.75 55.24 -3.01
C ASN A 68 11.63 54.68 -2.12
N ALA A 69 11.14 53.41 -2.38
CA ALA A 69 10.25 52.67 -1.50
C ALA A 69 10.99 51.52 -0.82
N GLU A 70 10.51 51.06 0.33
CA GLU A 70 11.02 49.89 1.02
C GLU A 70 10.28 48.61 0.57
N TYR A 71 10.94 47.41 0.70
CA TYR A 71 10.28 46.13 0.52
C TYR A 71 9.40 45.80 1.72
N THR A 72 8.23 45.25 1.47
CA THR A 72 7.39 44.68 2.54
C THR A 72 7.97 43.34 2.99
N PRO A 73 8.40 43.20 4.25
CA PRO A 73 8.94 41.96 4.74
C PRO A 73 7.85 40.89 4.82
N THR A 74 8.18 39.66 4.39
CA THR A 74 7.34 38.49 4.51
C THR A 74 8.12 37.40 5.23
N GLU A 75 7.42 36.46 5.89
CA GLU A 75 8.03 35.37 6.62
C GLU A 75 7.69 34.00 6.02
N ALA A 76 8.62 33.07 6.11
CA ALA A 76 8.37 31.67 5.83
C ALA A 76 8.11 30.92 7.14
N THR A 77 6.99 30.21 7.24
CA THR A 77 6.63 29.44 8.42
C THR A 77 6.94 27.96 8.24
N LYS A 78 7.26 27.28 9.36
CA LYS A 78 7.59 25.86 9.42
C LYS A 78 6.70 25.19 10.45
N ALA A 79 6.36 23.91 10.21
CA ALA A 79 5.72 23.05 11.20
C ALA A 79 6.52 21.75 11.35
N ARG A 80 6.61 21.26 12.58
CA ARG A 80 7.20 19.96 12.89
C ARG A 80 6.11 18.91 12.90
N TYR A 81 6.39 17.78 12.24
CA TYR A 81 5.57 16.58 12.23
C TYR A 81 6.35 15.44 12.85
N THR A 82 5.64 14.56 13.52
CA THR A 82 6.23 13.37 14.16
C THR A 82 5.42 12.14 13.78
N VAL A 83 6.13 11.01 13.63
CA VAL A 83 5.54 9.70 13.36
C VAL A 83 6.21 8.69 14.28
N ASP A 84 5.41 7.88 14.97
CA ASP A 84 5.90 6.84 15.86
C ASP A 84 6.13 5.54 15.07
N LEU A 85 7.29 4.92 15.31
CA LEU A 85 7.63 3.62 14.75
C LEU A 85 6.94 2.52 15.55
N LYS A 86 6.43 1.51 14.85
CA LYS A 86 5.71 0.38 15.43
C LYS A 86 6.31 -0.94 14.94
N PRO A 87 6.48 -1.94 15.84
CA PRO A 87 6.89 -3.28 15.44
C PRO A 87 5.76 -3.98 14.69
N LEU A 88 6.10 -4.74 13.66
CA LEU A 88 5.19 -5.53 12.86
C LEU A 88 5.75 -6.94 12.73
N GLY A 89 5.00 -7.96 13.12
CA GLY A 89 5.49 -9.32 13.01
C GLY A 89 4.43 -10.35 13.38
N GLY A 90 4.88 -11.56 13.57
CA GLY A 90 4.03 -12.66 14.01
C GLY A 90 4.83 -13.78 14.63
N SER A 91 4.15 -14.62 15.37
CA SER A 91 4.73 -15.81 16.00
C SER A 91 4.03 -17.07 15.54
N PHE A 92 4.74 -18.16 15.58
CA PHE A 92 4.22 -19.52 15.34
C PHE A 92 4.73 -20.49 16.39
N GLN A 93 4.00 -21.55 16.61
CA GLN A 93 4.39 -22.61 17.53
C GLN A 93 4.49 -23.95 16.79
N ILE A 94 5.50 -24.73 17.17
CA ILE A 94 5.72 -26.04 16.58
C ILE A 94 6.09 -27.04 17.65
N ASP A 95 5.58 -28.28 17.53
CA ASP A 95 5.99 -29.40 18.35
C ASP A 95 7.23 -30.06 17.74
N ARG A 96 8.22 -30.37 18.59
CA ARG A 96 9.47 -31.00 18.18
C ARG A 96 9.30 -32.35 17.48
N VAL A 97 8.18 -33.05 17.72
CA VAL A 97 7.90 -34.33 17.05
C VAL A 97 7.44 -34.07 15.62
N LEU A 98 6.60 -33.07 15.43
CA LEU A 98 6.13 -32.68 14.09
C LEU A 98 7.27 -32.18 13.22
N ASP A 99 8.17 -31.38 13.76
CA ASP A 99 9.36 -30.88 13.04
C ASP A 99 10.30 -32.01 12.57
N ARG A 100 10.36 -33.11 13.33
CA ARG A 100 11.19 -34.30 12.99
C ARG A 100 10.53 -35.25 12.00
N VAL A 101 9.21 -35.32 11.97
CA VAL A 101 8.45 -36.32 11.17
C VAL A 101 8.01 -35.69 9.84
N ALA A 102 7.91 -34.39 9.74
CA ALA A 102 7.48 -33.72 8.53
C ALA A 102 8.47 -33.96 7.36
N ALA A 103 7.96 -34.30 6.19
CA ALA A 103 8.76 -34.48 4.98
C ALA A 103 9.43 -33.22 4.49
N GLN A 104 8.90 -32.06 4.86
CA GLN A 104 9.50 -30.72 4.69
C GLN A 104 9.75 -30.12 6.07
N ALA A 105 10.73 -29.22 6.17
CA ALA A 105 11.01 -28.49 7.40
C ALA A 105 9.82 -27.56 7.72
N GLU A 106 8.92 -28.02 8.59
CA GLU A 106 7.70 -27.31 8.98
C GLU A 106 8.02 -25.93 9.54
N THR A 107 9.10 -25.81 10.31
CA THR A 107 9.60 -24.53 10.82
C THR A 107 9.86 -23.52 9.70
N ALA A 108 10.48 -23.94 8.60
CA ALA A 108 10.77 -23.06 7.46
C ALA A 108 9.50 -22.66 6.70
N PHE A 109 8.52 -23.56 6.63
CA PHE A 109 7.22 -23.26 6.04
C PHE A 109 6.48 -22.21 6.88
N GLN A 110 6.32 -22.44 8.18
CA GLN A 110 5.63 -21.52 9.10
C GLN A 110 6.31 -20.13 9.13
N MET A 111 7.64 -20.09 9.14
CA MET A 111 8.39 -18.84 9.07
C MET A 111 8.09 -18.05 7.78
N ARG A 112 8.04 -18.75 6.63
CA ARG A 112 7.69 -18.13 5.34
C ARG A 112 6.28 -17.56 5.37
N GLU A 113 5.32 -18.29 5.93
CA GLU A 113 3.94 -17.83 6.05
C GLU A 113 3.83 -16.58 6.94
N VAL A 114 4.56 -16.49 8.05
CA VAL A 114 4.61 -15.30 8.89
C VAL A 114 5.20 -14.11 8.13
N ILE A 115 6.27 -14.31 7.35
CA ILE A 115 6.86 -13.24 6.52
C ILE A 115 5.86 -12.74 5.48
N LYS A 116 5.15 -13.64 4.79
CA LYS A 116 4.11 -13.28 3.81
C LYS A 116 2.97 -12.51 4.48
N ALA A 117 2.50 -13.00 5.62
CA ALA A 117 1.44 -12.34 6.39
C ALA A 117 1.85 -10.93 6.86
N SER A 118 3.08 -10.77 7.35
CA SER A 118 3.62 -9.46 7.76
C SER A 118 3.75 -8.51 6.58
N SER A 119 4.22 -8.99 5.44
CA SER A 119 4.30 -8.21 4.20
C SER A 119 2.92 -7.76 3.71
N ALA A 120 1.92 -8.65 3.73
CA ALA A 120 0.55 -8.31 3.35
C ALA A 120 -0.10 -7.33 4.35
N LYS A 121 0.17 -7.48 5.67
CA LYS A 121 -0.31 -6.54 6.69
C LYS A 121 0.34 -5.16 6.56
N PHE A 122 1.64 -5.11 6.23
CA PHE A 122 2.30 -3.84 5.93
C PHE A 122 1.65 -3.13 4.74
N ASN A 123 1.36 -3.89 3.67
CA ASN A 123 0.72 -3.34 2.47
C ASN A 123 -0.69 -2.78 2.78
N ASP A 124 -1.47 -3.49 3.60
CA ASP A 124 -2.75 -2.98 4.09
C ASP A 124 -2.58 -1.69 4.92
N ALA A 125 -1.66 -1.71 5.90
CA ALA A 125 -1.40 -0.56 6.76
C ALA A 125 -0.86 0.66 5.96
N PHE A 126 -0.10 0.43 4.88
CA PHE A 126 0.39 1.50 4.01
C PHE A 126 -0.75 2.33 3.40
N PHE A 127 -1.85 1.68 3.00
CA PHE A 127 -3.01 2.39 2.44
C PHE A 127 -4.05 2.75 3.50
N ASN A 128 -4.43 1.79 4.35
CA ASN A 128 -5.61 1.86 5.21
C ASN A 128 -5.29 2.08 6.69
N GLY A 129 -4.02 2.14 7.08
CA GLY A 129 -3.62 2.30 8.47
C GLY A 129 -4.27 3.54 9.11
N ASP A 130 -4.80 3.37 10.32
CA ASP A 130 -5.40 4.43 11.11
C ASP A 130 -5.13 4.20 12.60
N THR A 131 -4.29 5.04 13.19
CA THR A 131 -3.95 4.98 14.62
C THR A 131 -5.14 5.26 15.55
N ALA A 132 -6.23 5.81 15.04
CA ALA A 132 -7.46 5.96 15.81
C ALA A 132 -8.25 4.64 15.92
N VAL A 133 -8.04 3.70 14.99
CA VAL A 133 -8.66 2.36 14.99
C VAL A 133 -7.70 1.34 15.61
N ASP A 134 -6.43 1.36 15.23
CA ASP A 134 -5.37 0.49 15.77
C ASP A 134 -4.19 1.34 16.26
N ALA A 135 -4.14 1.57 17.57
CA ALA A 135 -3.09 2.37 18.21
C ALA A 135 -1.69 1.74 18.10
N ASN A 136 -1.61 0.44 17.78
CA ASN A 136 -0.35 -0.27 17.59
C ASN A 136 0.15 -0.22 16.15
N GLY A 137 -0.63 0.33 15.22
CA GLY A 137 -0.27 0.55 13.84
C GLY A 137 0.30 1.96 13.59
N PHE A 138 0.47 2.30 12.32
CA PHE A 138 0.83 3.63 11.85
C PHE A 138 -0.22 4.15 10.85
N ASP A 139 -0.26 5.48 10.64
CA ASP A 139 -1.21 6.09 9.72
C ASP A 139 -0.82 5.83 8.25
N GLY A 140 -1.76 5.29 7.50
CA GLY A 140 -1.64 4.99 6.08
C GLY A 140 -1.97 6.19 5.18
N LEU A 141 -1.75 6.02 3.87
CA LEU A 141 -1.96 7.08 2.87
C LEU A 141 -3.39 7.63 2.89
N SER A 142 -4.40 6.78 3.09
CA SER A 142 -5.79 7.22 3.12
C SER A 142 -6.02 8.30 4.17
N LYS A 143 -5.48 8.10 5.39
CA LYS A 143 -5.59 9.05 6.49
C LYS A 143 -4.70 10.27 6.29
N LEU A 144 -3.45 10.06 5.87
CA LEU A 144 -2.47 11.12 5.69
C LEU A 144 -2.83 12.11 4.57
N LEU A 145 -3.60 11.66 3.57
CA LEU A 145 -4.01 12.50 2.44
C LEU A 145 -5.40 13.12 2.61
N THR A 146 -6.22 12.64 3.54
CA THR A 146 -7.55 13.19 3.79
C THR A 146 -7.46 14.66 4.23
N GLY A 147 -8.22 15.53 3.58
CA GLY A 147 -8.24 16.98 3.85
C GLY A 147 -7.02 17.74 3.34
N THR A 148 -6.13 17.10 2.60
CA THR A 148 -4.97 17.77 2.00
C THR A 148 -5.27 18.32 0.62
N THR A 149 -4.37 19.18 0.11
CA THR A 149 -4.48 19.75 -1.25
C THR A 149 -4.30 18.73 -2.36
N THR A 150 -3.89 17.51 -2.04
CA THR A 150 -3.70 16.38 -2.97
C THR A 150 -4.80 15.34 -2.87
N GLU A 151 -5.83 15.60 -2.09
CA GLU A 151 -7.07 14.83 -2.13
C GLU A 151 -7.98 15.39 -3.24
N TYR A 152 -8.23 14.60 -4.26
CA TYR A 152 -9.13 14.95 -5.34
C TYR A 152 -10.50 14.31 -5.11
N LEU A 153 -11.49 15.17 -4.85
CA LEU A 153 -12.88 14.78 -4.75
C LEU A 153 -13.59 15.26 -6.02
N PRO A 154 -14.23 14.36 -6.80
CA PRO A 154 -14.97 14.78 -7.99
C PRO A 154 -16.09 15.75 -7.61
N LEU A 155 -16.25 16.80 -8.41
CA LEU A 155 -17.34 17.76 -8.25
C LEU A 155 -18.53 17.32 -9.09
N ASN A 156 -19.70 17.20 -8.47
CA ASN A 156 -20.95 17.08 -9.18
C ASN A 156 -21.66 18.43 -9.14
N ASN A 157 -21.83 19.07 -10.31
CA ASN A 157 -22.46 20.37 -10.47
C ASN A 157 -21.88 21.49 -9.55
N GLY A 158 -20.56 21.46 -9.28
CA GLY A 158 -19.90 22.43 -8.42
C GLY A 158 -20.00 22.16 -6.92
N VAL A 159 -20.62 21.06 -6.50
CA VAL A 159 -20.68 20.62 -5.12
C VAL A 159 -19.56 19.60 -4.86
N ALA A 160 -18.85 19.76 -3.75
CA ALA A 160 -17.59 19.05 -3.44
C ALA A 160 -17.76 17.54 -3.10
N VAL A 161 -18.88 16.91 -3.42
CA VAL A 161 -19.13 15.51 -3.12
C VAL A 161 -19.83 14.86 -4.30
N GLY A 162 -19.08 14.36 -5.25
CA GLY A 162 -19.56 13.62 -6.38
C GLY A 162 -18.82 12.30 -6.51
N TYR A 163 -19.15 11.57 -7.54
CA TYR A 163 -18.42 10.38 -7.93
C TYR A 163 -18.21 10.37 -9.45
N LEU A 164 -17.17 9.69 -9.91
CA LEU A 164 -16.93 9.41 -11.32
C LEU A 164 -17.53 8.05 -11.64
N ASP A 165 -18.46 7.98 -12.59
CA ASP A 165 -19.05 6.70 -13.00
C ASP A 165 -18.30 6.13 -14.22
N TRP A 166 -17.39 5.20 -13.96
CA TRP A 166 -16.68 4.51 -15.03
C TRP A 166 -17.51 3.40 -15.68
N THR A 167 -18.59 2.96 -15.05
CA THR A 167 -19.48 1.94 -15.61
C THR A 167 -20.37 2.49 -16.72
N ALA A 168 -20.63 3.79 -16.70
CA ALA A 168 -21.46 4.48 -17.68
C ALA A 168 -20.68 4.94 -18.93
N VAL A 169 -19.36 4.73 -18.98
CA VAL A 169 -18.53 5.17 -20.11
C VAL A 169 -18.75 4.25 -21.32
N ASN A 170 -19.51 4.75 -22.29
CA ASN A 170 -19.84 4.04 -23.53
C ASN A 170 -19.54 4.85 -24.80
N THR A 171 -19.00 6.05 -24.68
CA THR A 171 -18.64 6.94 -25.77
C THR A 171 -17.25 7.55 -25.54
N GLN A 172 -16.60 7.93 -26.63
CA GLN A 172 -15.31 8.60 -26.58
C GLN A 172 -15.36 9.93 -25.80
N ALA A 173 -16.44 10.70 -25.94
CA ALA A 173 -16.62 11.97 -25.25
C ALA A 173 -16.68 11.78 -23.73
N LEU A 174 -17.40 10.76 -23.23
CA LEU A 174 -17.43 10.42 -21.81
C LEU A 174 -16.07 9.93 -21.32
N ALA A 175 -15.36 9.13 -22.14
CA ALA A 175 -14.01 8.68 -21.81
C ALA A 175 -13.04 9.85 -21.65
N PHE A 176 -13.04 10.82 -22.56
CA PHE A 176 -12.22 12.03 -22.44
C PHE A 176 -12.55 12.84 -21.18
N ALA A 177 -13.82 12.93 -20.80
CA ALA A 177 -14.20 13.62 -19.57
C ALA A 177 -13.60 12.92 -18.33
N GLN A 178 -13.62 11.57 -18.28
CA GLN A 178 -13.00 10.82 -17.18
C GLN A 178 -11.47 10.98 -17.16
N ILE A 179 -10.84 10.92 -18.33
CA ILE A 179 -9.38 11.13 -18.44
C ILE A 179 -9.00 12.54 -17.99
N ALA A 180 -9.77 13.58 -18.30
CA ALA A 180 -9.53 14.93 -17.83
C ALA A 180 -9.52 15.05 -16.29
N HIS A 181 -10.37 14.28 -15.59
CA HIS A 181 -10.34 14.21 -14.13
C HIS A 181 -9.07 13.52 -13.62
N ILE A 182 -8.61 12.46 -14.29
CA ILE A 182 -7.37 11.77 -13.95
C ILE A 182 -6.16 12.69 -14.15
N ASP A 183 -6.10 13.40 -15.26
CA ASP A 183 -5.01 14.34 -15.54
C ASP A 183 -5.02 15.52 -14.56
N ALA A 184 -6.20 16.05 -14.20
CA ALA A 184 -6.34 17.08 -13.19
C ALA A 184 -5.89 16.59 -11.80
N TRP A 185 -6.18 15.34 -11.43
CA TRP A 185 -5.71 14.73 -10.21
C TRP A 185 -4.18 14.55 -10.21
N LEU A 186 -3.60 14.04 -11.29
CA LEU A 186 -2.15 13.88 -11.40
C LEU A 186 -1.41 15.24 -11.41
N ALA A 187 -2.04 16.30 -11.89
CA ALA A 187 -1.50 17.66 -11.84
C ALA A 187 -1.39 18.24 -10.42
N LEU A 188 -2.03 17.64 -9.41
CA LEU A 188 -1.85 18.04 -8.01
C LEU A 188 -0.48 17.64 -7.44
N LEU A 189 0.20 16.69 -8.10
CA LEU A 189 1.51 16.20 -7.68
C LEU A 189 2.63 17.15 -8.16
N ASP A 190 3.70 17.17 -7.40
CA ASP A 190 4.95 17.86 -7.77
C ASP A 190 5.88 16.85 -8.47
N GLY A 191 5.68 16.67 -9.75
CA GLY A 191 6.39 15.73 -10.59
C GLY A 191 5.61 14.43 -10.88
N ARG A 192 6.22 13.56 -11.69
CA ARG A 192 5.61 12.31 -12.11
C ARG A 192 5.62 11.29 -10.96
N PRO A 193 4.49 10.63 -10.66
CA PRO A 193 4.47 9.52 -9.70
C PRO A 193 5.15 8.27 -10.28
N ASP A 194 5.64 7.40 -9.40
CA ASP A 194 6.30 6.15 -9.75
C ASP A 194 5.29 5.02 -9.98
N ALA A 195 4.12 5.10 -9.34
CA ALA A 195 3.05 4.12 -9.47
C ALA A 195 1.67 4.73 -9.18
N ILE A 196 0.66 4.14 -9.80
CA ILE A 196 -0.75 4.36 -9.48
C ILE A 196 -1.31 3.04 -8.95
N TYR A 197 -1.78 3.07 -7.70
CA TYR A 197 -2.42 1.93 -7.05
C TYR A 197 -3.92 2.02 -7.16
N LEU A 198 -4.55 0.93 -7.57
CA LEU A 198 -6.00 0.86 -7.76
C LEU A 198 -6.53 -0.57 -7.58
N PRO A 199 -7.80 -0.74 -7.16
CA PRO A 199 -8.42 -2.06 -7.05
C PRO A 199 -8.50 -2.74 -8.42
N ARG A 200 -8.48 -4.07 -8.45
CA ARG A 200 -8.54 -4.88 -9.68
C ARG A 200 -9.72 -4.52 -10.58
N LYS A 201 -10.92 -4.29 -10.00
CA LYS A 201 -12.09 -3.87 -10.76
C LYS A 201 -11.90 -2.50 -11.41
N ALA A 202 -11.34 -1.53 -10.67
CA ALA A 202 -11.03 -0.21 -11.20
C ALA A 202 -9.99 -0.29 -12.32
N LYS A 203 -8.98 -1.16 -12.18
CA LYS A 203 -7.97 -1.38 -13.23
C LYS A 203 -8.61 -1.89 -14.54
N ALA A 204 -9.54 -2.83 -14.47
CA ALA A 204 -10.23 -3.35 -15.64
C ALA A 204 -11.05 -2.28 -16.35
N LEU A 205 -11.81 -1.47 -15.61
CA LEU A 205 -12.60 -0.36 -16.18
C LEU A 205 -11.73 0.78 -16.68
N PHE A 206 -10.64 1.11 -15.97
CA PHE A 206 -9.66 2.09 -16.44
C PHE A 206 -9.13 1.74 -17.83
N LYS A 207 -8.80 0.47 -18.03
CA LYS A 207 -8.37 -0.05 -19.33
C LYS A 207 -9.40 0.20 -20.44
N THR A 208 -10.67 0.00 -20.13
CA THR A 208 -11.78 0.28 -21.04
C THR A 208 -11.88 1.77 -21.33
N VAL A 209 -11.88 2.63 -20.30
CA VAL A 209 -11.94 4.10 -20.44
C VAL A 209 -10.75 4.62 -21.26
N ALA A 210 -9.54 4.18 -20.95
CA ALA A 210 -8.34 4.58 -21.68
C ALA A 210 -8.35 4.10 -23.14
N SER A 211 -8.91 2.92 -23.41
CA SER A 211 -9.08 2.40 -24.79
C SER A 211 -10.06 3.23 -25.60
N PHE A 212 -11.20 3.62 -25.02
CA PHE A 212 -12.17 4.52 -25.68
C PHE A 212 -11.57 5.90 -25.96
N ALA A 213 -10.71 6.40 -25.06
CA ALA A 213 -10.00 7.66 -25.25
C ALA A 213 -8.81 7.55 -26.21
N GLY A 214 -8.42 6.35 -26.65
CA GLY A 214 -7.22 6.12 -27.47
C GLY A 214 -5.89 6.36 -26.72
N GLN A 215 -5.91 6.34 -25.41
CA GLN A 215 -4.74 6.60 -24.55
C GLN A 215 -4.26 5.36 -23.76
N TYR A 216 -4.77 4.20 -24.11
CA TYR A 216 -4.30 2.97 -23.50
C TYR A 216 -2.86 2.65 -23.94
N SER A 217 -1.99 2.49 -22.99
CA SER A 217 -0.59 2.13 -23.24
C SER A 217 -0.15 0.95 -22.37
N VAL A 218 0.79 0.19 -22.90
CA VAL A 218 1.38 -0.97 -22.22
C VAL A 218 2.88 -0.79 -22.27
N ALA A 219 3.54 -0.97 -21.13
CA ALA A 219 4.99 -1.07 -21.05
C ALA A 219 5.42 -2.52 -20.86
N VAL A 220 6.65 -2.82 -21.23
CA VAL A 220 7.28 -4.11 -20.95
C VAL A 220 8.23 -3.91 -19.79
N ASP A 221 8.07 -4.70 -18.74
CA ASP A 221 8.96 -4.71 -17.59
C ASP A 221 10.33 -5.31 -17.97
N THR A 222 11.34 -5.09 -17.14
CA THR A 222 12.71 -5.61 -17.28
C THR A 222 12.77 -7.14 -17.47
N ILE A 223 11.75 -7.84 -17.01
CA ILE A 223 11.63 -9.32 -17.11
C ILE A 223 10.83 -9.75 -18.36
N GLY A 224 10.31 -8.79 -19.16
CA GLY A 224 9.52 -9.08 -20.36
C GLY A 224 8.01 -9.21 -20.14
N ASN A 225 7.52 -8.98 -18.92
CA ASN A 225 6.09 -8.98 -18.65
C ASN A 225 5.43 -7.66 -19.09
N THR A 226 4.22 -7.75 -19.62
CA THR A 226 3.44 -6.58 -20.00
C THR A 226 2.77 -5.98 -18.77
N VAL A 227 3.01 -4.69 -18.52
CA VAL A 227 2.40 -3.91 -17.45
C VAL A 227 1.51 -2.83 -18.06
N ASP A 228 0.26 -2.78 -17.60
CA ASP A 228 -0.65 -1.70 -17.99
C ASP A 228 -0.13 -0.37 -17.47
N THR A 229 -0.04 0.65 -18.31
CA THR A 229 0.47 1.96 -17.93
C THR A 229 -0.45 3.08 -18.38
N TYR A 230 -0.42 4.18 -17.64
CA TYR A 230 -1.01 5.45 -18.03
C TYR A 230 0.07 6.52 -18.07
N ASN A 231 0.29 7.15 -19.23
CA ASN A 231 1.40 8.10 -19.44
C ASN A 231 2.77 7.53 -19.00
N GLY A 232 2.96 6.19 -19.18
CA GLY A 232 4.15 5.47 -18.76
C GLY A 232 4.22 5.20 -17.24
N ILE A 233 3.22 5.56 -16.44
CA ILE A 233 3.13 5.25 -15.00
C ILE A 233 2.44 3.88 -14.85
N PRO A 234 3.03 2.92 -14.15
CA PRO A 234 2.45 1.59 -13.98
C PRO A 234 1.18 1.63 -13.12
N LEU A 235 0.19 0.85 -13.54
CA LEU A 235 -1.08 0.64 -12.85
C LEU A 235 -1.02 -0.67 -12.05
N ILE A 236 -1.04 -0.58 -10.75
CA ILE A 236 -0.72 -1.68 -9.84
C ILE A 236 -1.91 -1.98 -8.93
N ASP A 237 -2.25 -3.26 -8.83
CA ASP A 237 -3.16 -3.78 -7.81
C ASP A 237 -2.34 -4.14 -6.56
N PRO A 238 -2.61 -3.53 -5.39
CA PRO A 238 -1.82 -3.81 -4.19
C PRO A 238 -2.09 -5.19 -3.55
N GLY A 239 -3.03 -5.96 -4.08
CA GLY A 239 -3.29 -7.32 -3.62
C GLY A 239 -4.35 -7.42 -2.52
N THR A 240 -4.24 -8.45 -1.68
CA THR A 240 -5.21 -8.78 -0.62
C THR A 240 -4.65 -8.54 0.78
N ILE A 241 -5.56 -8.38 1.73
CA ILE A 241 -5.27 -8.28 3.16
C ILE A 241 -4.76 -9.65 3.67
N SER A 242 -3.84 -9.63 4.62
CA SER A 242 -3.29 -10.82 5.24
C SER A 242 -4.39 -11.70 5.85
N GLY A 243 -4.36 -12.98 5.51
CA GLY A 243 -5.30 -13.98 6.03
C GLY A 243 -6.74 -13.84 5.54
N ALA A 244 -6.99 -13.01 4.52
CA ALA A 244 -8.32 -12.81 3.96
C ALA A 244 -8.28 -12.72 2.42
N ALA A 245 -9.40 -13.08 1.78
CA ALA A 245 -9.58 -12.91 0.34
C ALA A 245 -10.02 -11.46 -0.03
N THR A 246 -10.03 -10.55 0.92
CA THR A 246 -10.45 -9.16 0.75
C THR A 246 -9.31 -8.34 0.15
N ASP A 247 -9.60 -7.53 -0.85
CA ASP A 247 -8.60 -6.64 -1.46
C ASP A 247 -8.16 -5.55 -0.47
N VAL A 248 -6.88 -5.17 -0.51
CA VAL A 248 -6.30 -4.06 0.29
C VAL A 248 -7.04 -2.76 -0.01
N LEU A 249 -7.26 -2.45 -1.29
CA LEU A 249 -8.12 -1.35 -1.71
C LEU A 249 -9.54 -1.88 -1.91
N ALA A 250 -10.27 -2.05 -0.82
CA ALA A 250 -11.64 -2.50 -0.84
C ALA A 250 -12.57 -1.43 -1.45
N LEU A 251 -13.62 -1.89 -2.13
CA LEU A 251 -14.65 -0.99 -2.65
C LEU A 251 -15.51 -0.48 -1.49
N ALA A 252 -15.66 0.82 -1.40
CA ALA A 252 -16.41 1.48 -0.35
C ALA A 252 -17.87 1.76 -0.75
N THR A 253 -18.71 1.90 0.26
CA THR A 253 -20.06 2.47 0.13
C THR A 253 -20.07 3.79 0.88
N ARG A 254 -20.35 4.87 0.19
CA ARG A 254 -20.31 6.23 0.76
C ARG A 254 -21.49 7.05 0.29
N ASP A 255 -21.95 7.94 1.15
CA ASP A 255 -22.80 9.03 0.73
C ASP A 255 -21.91 10.06 -0.02
N THR A 256 -22.20 10.26 -1.28
CA THR A 256 -21.47 11.18 -2.16
C THR A 256 -22.24 12.48 -2.41
N ASP A 257 -23.34 12.69 -1.70
CA ASP A 257 -24.15 13.91 -1.80
C ASP A 257 -23.94 14.78 -0.55
N ALA A 258 -23.49 16.02 -0.75
CA ALA A 258 -23.27 16.99 0.34
C ALA A 258 -24.55 17.34 1.13
N GLY A 259 -25.72 16.98 0.64
CA GLY A 259 -27.02 17.22 1.27
C GLY A 259 -27.60 16.01 1.99
N GLY A 260 -26.97 14.82 1.89
CA GLY A 260 -27.49 13.57 2.48
C GLY A 260 -28.80 13.08 1.84
N ALA A 261 -29.24 13.65 0.72
CA ALA A 261 -30.49 13.31 0.05
C ALA A 261 -30.35 12.24 -1.05
N GLY A 262 -29.12 12.00 -1.50
CA GLY A 262 -28.80 11.11 -2.64
C GLY A 262 -28.65 9.63 -2.30
N GLY A 263 -28.53 9.29 -1.03
CA GLY A 263 -28.28 7.92 -0.56
C GLY A 263 -26.85 7.43 -0.82
N ASN A 264 -26.54 6.27 -0.26
CA ASN A 264 -25.21 5.66 -0.38
C ASN A 264 -24.97 5.10 -1.79
N ILE A 265 -23.87 5.49 -2.40
CA ILE A 265 -23.35 4.88 -3.63
C ILE A 265 -22.42 3.74 -3.25
N THR A 266 -22.68 2.57 -3.83
CA THR A 266 -21.89 1.36 -3.62
C THR A 266 -20.78 1.20 -4.65
N ASN A 267 -19.81 0.33 -4.37
CA ASN A 267 -18.71 -0.01 -5.28
C ASN A 267 -17.84 1.20 -5.69
N LEU A 268 -17.55 2.06 -4.72
CA LEU A 268 -16.66 3.19 -4.92
C LEU A 268 -15.21 2.77 -4.68
N ALA A 269 -14.35 3.01 -5.65
CA ALA A 269 -12.91 2.81 -5.60
C ALA A 269 -12.20 4.12 -5.32
N ASP A 270 -11.07 4.02 -4.61
CA ASP A 270 -10.10 5.09 -4.45
C ASP A 270 -8.80 4.71 -5.18
N LEU A 271 -8.19 5.68 -5.86
CA LEU A 271 -6.90 5.53 -6.54
C LEU A 271 -5.84 6.36 -5.82
N TYR A 272 -4.64 5.80 -5.70
CA TYR A 272 -3.50 6.45 -5.07
C TYR A 272 -2.35 6.57 -6.07
N ALA A 273 -1.90 7.79 -6.33
CA ALA A 273 -0.67 8.05 -7.07
C ALA A 273 0.45 8.38 -6.07
N VAL A 274 1.56 7.68 -6.17
CA VAL A 274 2.65 7.76 -5.18
C VAL A 274 3.97 7.98 -5.88
N ARG A 275 4.74 8.96 -5.37
CA ARG A 275 6.15 9.16 -5.71
C ARG A 275 6.98 8.75 -4.51
N PHE A 276 7.73 7.67 -4.67
CA PHE A 276 8.64 7.16 -3.67
C PHE A 276 9.94 7.97 -3.63
N GLY A 277 10.54 8.05 -2.46
CA GLY A 277 11.82 8.71 -2.27
C GLY A 277 11.94 9.37 -0.90
N LEU A 278 13.16 9.61 -0.46
CA LEU A 278 13.46 10.19 0.86
C LEU A 278 12.92 11.61 1.06
N ASP A 279 12.63 12.33 0.01
CA ASP A 279 11.97 13.64 0.01
C ASP A 279 10.44 13.53 -0.17
N GLY A 280 9.94 12.37 -0.54
CA GLY A 280 8.54 12.07 -0.81
C GLY A 280 7.93 11.10 0.19
N VAL A 281 7.42 9.97 -0.35
CA VAL A 281 6.90 8.85 0.44
C VAL A 281 8.01 7.84 0.66
N HIS A 282 8.31 7.53 1.91
CA HIS A 282 9.34 6.56 2.27
C HIS A 282 8.99 5.87 3.60
N GLY A 283 9.64 4.72 3.82
CA GLY A 283 9.62 4.05 5.11
C GLY A 283 10.66 4.64 6.05
N VAL A 284 10.43 4.54 7.33
CA VAL A 284 11.39 4.87 8.38
C VAL A 284 11.58 3.66 9.26
N SER A 285 12.82 3.35 9.58
CA SER A 285 13.21 2.25 10.44
C SER A 285 14.21 2.69 11.52
N MET A 286 14.55 1.77 12.41
CA MET A 286 15.50 2.01 13.46
C MET A 286 16.92 1.74 12.97
N SER A 287 17.85 2.67 13.24
CA SER A 287 19.25 2.52 12.87
C SER A 287 19.96 1.43 13.68
N ASN A 288 20.93 0.76 13.05
CA ASN A 288 21.71 -0.34 13.63
C ASN A 288 20.88 -1.56 14.08
N SER A 289 19.68 -1.72 13.53
CA SER A 289 18.87 -2.93 13.66
C SER A 289 18.54 -3.46 12.26
N PRO A 290 18.61 -4.76 12.01
CA PRO A 290 18.12 -5.30 10.74
C PRO A 290 16.63 -4.99 10.61
N LEU A 291 16.17 -4.79 9.37
CA LEU A 291 14.75 -4.52 9.12
C LEU A 291 13.87 -5.71 9.46
N VAL A 292 14.42 -6.92 9.34
CA VAL A 292 13.72 -8.17 9.67
C VAL A 292 14.60 -8.99 10.58
N ASP A 293 14.08 -9.28 11.76
CA ASP A 293 14.68 -10.21 12.73
C ASP A 293 13.85 -11.47 12.85
N SER A 294 14.52 -12.59 13.08
CA SER A 294 13.84 -13.88 13.26
C SER A 294 14.44 -14.67 14.42
N TRP A 295 13.58 -15.19 15.28
CA TRP A 295 13.91 -16.09 16.38
C TRP A 295 13.32 -17.45 16.10
N LEU A 296 14.20 -18.43 15.87
CA LEU A 296 13.79 -19.80 15.58
C LEU A 296 13.45 -20.57 16.86
N PRO A 297 12.56 -21.58 16.79
CA PRO A 297 12.26 -22.46 17.93
C PRO A 297 13.51 -23.18 18.43
N ASP A 298 13.87 -23.00 19.72
CA ASP A 298 15.00 -23.66 20.34
C ASP A 298 14.57 -24.95 21.07
N PHE A 299 14.88 -26.08 20.47
CA PHE A 299 14.61 -27.41 21.02
C PHE A 299 15.78 -27.96 21.90
N SER A 300 16.81 -27.19 22.16
CA SER A 300 17.89 -27.58 23.07
C SER A 300 17.45 -27.60 24.55
N THR A 301 16.42 -26.82 24.88
CA THR A 301 15.84 -26.76 26.22
C THR A 301 14.57 -27.62 26.35
N ALA A 302 14.21 -27.95 27.60
CA ALA A 302 12.99 -28.74 27.86
C ALA A 302 11.73 -28.04 27.40
N GLY A 303 10.75 -28.81 26.91
CA GLY A 303 9.47 -28.33 26.37
C GLY A 303 9.21 -28.98 25.01
N ALA A 304 7.99 -29.48 24.82
CA ALA A 304 7.61 -30.17 23.58
C ALA A 304 7.27 -29.16 22.48
N VAL A 305 6.62 -28.06 22.84
CA VAL A 305 6.19 -26.99 21.93
C VAL A 305 7.08 -25.78 22.14
N LYS A 306 7.60 -25.22 21.05
CA LYS A 306 8.44 -24.02 21.03
C LYS A 306 7.86 -22.98 20.10
N THR A 307 8.09 -21.72 20.46
CA THR A 307 7.66 -20.57 19.68
C THR A 307 8.80 -20.06 18.82
N GLY A 308 8.52 -19.79 17.55
CA GLY A 308 9.35 -18.99 16.69
C GLY A 308 8.66 -17.68 16.41
N GLU A 309 9.44 -16.63 16.16
CA GLU A 309 8.94 -15.28 15.85
C GLU A 309 9.68 -14.68 14.67
N VAL A 310 8.97 -13.89 13.89
CA VAL A 310 9.55 -13.04 12.87
C VAL A 310 9.00 -11.64 13.10
N GLU A 311 9.88 -10.69 13.29
CA GLU A 311 9.53 -9.29 13.48
C GLU A 311 10.18 -8.45 12.39
N MET A 312 9.37 -7.63 11.75
CA MET A 312 9.81 -6.51 10.94
C MET A 312 10.03 -5.36 11.90
N GLY A 313 11.28 -4.93 12.09
CA GLY A 313 11.73 -4.03 13.16
C GLY A 313 10.86 -2.79 13.28
N PRO A 314 10.95 -1.95 14.31
CA PRO A 314 10.07 -0.81 14.43
C PRO A 314 10.12 0.05 13.17
N LEU A 315 8.96 0.21 12.51
CA LEU A 315 8.85 0.89 11.22
C LEU A 315 7.61 1.79 11.17
N ALA A 316 7.63 2.75 10.26
CA ALA A 316 6.50 3.59 9.92
C ALA A 316 6.60 4.09 8.48
N VAL A 317 5.51 4.64 7.95
CA VAL A 317 5.47 5.30 6.64
C VAL A 317 5.36 6.80 6.84
N VAL A 318 6.11 7.54 6.06
CA VAL A 318 6.17 9.01 6.14
C VAL A 318 5.93 9.63 4.77
N VAL A 319 5.09 10.65 4.74
CA VAL A 319 4.90 11.53 3.60
C VAL A 319 5.54 12.87 3.94
N LYS A 320 6.81 13.08 3.59
CA LYS A 320 7.50 14.34 3.90
C LYS A 320 6.92 15.51 3.13
N ARG A 321 6.62 15.33 1.87
CA ARG A 321 6.05 16.33 0.98
C ARG A 321 4.63 15.95 0.62
N THR A 322 3.64 16.76 0.93
CA THR A 322 2.22 16.46 0.63
C THR A 322 2.02 16.17 -0.86
N LYS A 323 2.67 16.94 -1.74
CA LYS A 323 2.57 16.77 -3.20
C LYS A 323 3.34 15.56 -3.76
N SER A 324 3.85 14.66 -2.93
CA SER A 324 4.46 13.39 -3.38
C SER A 324 3.47 12.24 -3.43
N ALA A 325 2.30 12.41 -2.86
CA ALA A 325 1.22 11.45 -2.97
C ALA A 325 -0.12 12.16 -3.18
N ALA A 326 -1.01 11.57 -3.94
CA ALA A 326 -2.36 12.09 -4.18
C ALA A 326 -3.36 10.94 -4.17
N VAL A 327 -4.58 11.23 -3.75
CA VAL A 327 -5.70 10.30 -3.78
C VAL A 327 -6.84 10.85 -4.62
N LEU A 328 -7.36 10.03 -5.52
CA LEU A 328 -8.60 10.28 -6.27
C LEU A 328 -9.68 9.39 -5.70
N ARG A 329 -10.71 10.00 -5.12
CA ARG A 329 -11.76 9.28 -4.41
C ARG A 329 -13.03 9.13 -5.23
N ASN A 330 -13.87 8.20 -4.79
CA ASN A 330 -15.25 8.03 -5.24
C ASN A 330 -15.38 7.71 -6.74
N ILE A 331 -14.69 6.70 -7.20
CA ILE A 331 -14.84 6.20 -8.56
C ILE A 331 -15.76 4.98 -8.51
N LYS A 332 -16.93 5.06 -9.14
CA LYS A 332 -17.88 3.95 -9.21
C LYS A 332 -17.41 2.94 -10.25
N VAL A 333 -17.28 1.68 -9.81
CA VAL A 333 -16.74 0.58 -10.61
C VAL A 333 -17.64 -0.67 -10.65
N GLY A 334 -18.89 -0.54 -10.26
CA GLY A 334 -19.87 -1.62 -10.33
C GLY A 334 -21.21 -1.26 -9.73
#